data_8280eda3973d36f36a838846bc66dc03
#
_entry.id   8280eda3973d36f36a838846bc66dc03
#
_cell.length_a   1.000
_cell.length_b   1.000
_cell.length_c   1.000
_cell.angle_alpha   90.00
_cell.angle_beta   90.00
_cell.angle_gamma   90.00
#
_symmetry.space_group_name_H-M   'P 1'
#
loop_
_entity.id
_entity.type
_entity.pdbx_description
1 polymer ?
#
loop_
_entity_poly.entity_id
_entity_poly.type
_entity_poly.pdbx_seq_one_letter_code
_entity_poly.pdbx_strand_id
1 'polypeptide(L)'
;MLDKIPGQITCEDFKYFVRTISERAPAKRGISVRALEKFINTHKLQSHSVEDFISAVILPQTGNGKCSFASLFAEHVDKGPAAVPPVGAVTHFVCLSNTRKPPFSLVVAALVELEKQLFSADTENLSTGAAMYVWLDMLCLNLHEVTHRATDQPPRRAWEMEDHNIIADQVIEQAQEFVLFLDNWQNPTVFSDGPCLCELFFAQVSK
;
A
#
# COMPACT_ATOMS: atom_id res chain seq x y z
N MET A 1 -5.18 28.99 -15.62
CA MET A 1 -5.76 27.76 -16.18
C MET A 1 -4.74 26.67 -15.88
N LEU A 2 -5.04 25.81 -14.91
CA LEU A 2 -4.20 24.64 -14.64
C LEU A 2 -4.59 23.58 -15.68
N ASP A 3 -3.68 23.26 -16.57
CA ASP A 3 -3.87 22.24 -17.60
C ASP A 3 -4.14 20.90 -16.90
N LYS A 4 -5.29 20.29 -17.23
CA LYS A 4 -5.68 18.96 -16.70
C LYS A 4 -4.63 17.95 -17.16
N ILE A 5 -3.95 17.34 -16.19
CA ILE A 5 -3.10 16.17 -16.44
C ILE A 5 -4.03 15.05 -16.95
N PRO A 6 -3.79 14.46 -18.12
CA PRO A 6 -4.62 13.39 -18.65
C PRO A 6 -4.60 12.20 -17.69
N GLY A 7 -5.76 11.80 -17.18
CA GLY A 7 -5.91 10.69 -16.24
C GLY A 7 -6.18 11.12 -14.80
N GLN A 8 -6.25 12.40 -14.48
CA GLN A 8 -6.75 12.85 -13.19
C GLN A 8 -8.22 12.40 -13.03
N ILE A 9 -8.46 11.56 -12.05
CA ILE A 9 -9.79 11.39 -11.47
C ILE A 9 -10.16 12.78 -10.97
N THR A 10 -11.17 13.41 -11.59
CA THR A 10 -11.51 14.81 -11.29
C THR A 10 -12.08 14.89 -9.89
N CYS A 11 -11.84 16.00 -9.20
CA CYS A 11 -12.42 16.30 -7.88
C CYS A 11 -13.97 16.24 -7.89
N GLU A 12 -14.59 16.25 -9.07
CA GLU A 12 -16.04 16.09 -9.24
C GLU A 12 -16.52 14.65 -9.07
N ASP A 13 -15.69 13.67 -9.45
CA ASP A 13 -16.00 12.25 -9.22
C ASP A 13 -15.95 11.92 -7.72
N PHE A 14 -15.25 12.73 -6.92
CA PHE A 14 -15.15 12.60 -5.46
C PHE A 14 -16.15 13.46 -4.65
N LYS A 15 -16.83 14.43 -5.23
CA LYS A 15 -17.78 15.30 -4.52
C LYS A 15 -18.95 14.56 -3.85
N TYR A 16 -19.23 13.34 -4.27
CA TYR A 16 -20.27 12.51 -3.65
C TYR A 16 -19.80 11.74 -2.40
N PHE A 17 -18.54 11.81 -2.03
CA PHE A 17 -17.93 11.00 -0.97
C PHE A 17 -17.58 11.75 0.31
N VAL A 18 -18.35 12.76 0.67
CA VAL A 18 -18.30 13.37 2.02
C VAL A 18 -18.95 12.47 3.09
N ARG A 19 -19.26 11.22 2.77
CA ARG A 19 -19.60 10.24 3.79
C ARG A 19 -18.32 9.75 4.44
N THR A 20 -18.26 9.87 5.75
CA THR A 20 -17.20 9.34 6.61
C THR A 20 -16.84 7.93 6.15
N ILE A 21 -15.71 7.81 5.43
CA ILE A 21 -15.18 6.49 5.08
C ILE A 21 -14.72 5.89 6.41
N SER A 22 -15.40 4.82 6.83
CA SER A 22 -14.98 4.10 8.03
C SER A 22 -13.63 3.45 7.76
N GLU A 23 -12.60 3.87 8.50
CA GLU A 23 -11.28 3.26 8.40
C GLU A 23 -11.36 1.77 8.75
N ARG A 24 -10.79 0.92 7.90
CA ARG A 24 -10.77 -0.54 8.15
C ARG A 24 -9.71 -0.87 9.19
N ALA A 25 -9.90 -1.97 9.92
CA ALA A 25 -8.84 -2.50 10.78
C ALA A 25 -7.56 -2.75 9.96
N PRO A 26 -6.36 -2.44 10.47
CA PRO A 26 -5.11 -2.54 9.71
C PRO A 26 -4.96 -3.85 8.94
N ALA A 27 -5.11 -4.99 9.59
CA ALA A 27 -5.01 -6.30 8.95
C ALA A 27 -6.06 -6.59 7.84
N LYS A 28 -7.04 -5.70 7.63
CA LYS A 28 -8.06 -5.79 6.57
C LYS A 28 -7.86 -4.76 5.47
N ARG A 29 -6.69 -4.12 5.41
CA ARG A 29 -6.32 -3.11 4.41
C ARG A 29 -5.37 -3.64 3.34
N GLY A 30 -5.22 -4.96 3.21
CA GLY A 30 -4.43 -5.54 2.13
C GLY A 30 -5.03 -5.19 0.77
N ILE A 31 -4.21 -4.71 -0.17
CA ILE A 31 -4.64 -4.39 -1.54
C ILE A 31 -4.29 -5.57 -2.44
N SER A 32 -5.25 -6.02 -3.26
CA SER A 32 -5.01 -7.05 -4.26
C SER A 32 -3.97 -6.56 -5.27
N VAL A 33 -2.93 -7.36 -5.49
CA VAL A 33 -1.85 -7.05 -6.44
C VAL A 33 -2.41 -6.82 -7.85
N ARG A 34 -3.37 -7.62 -8.29
CA ARG A 34 -4.02 -7.47 -9.60
C ARG A 34 -4.84 -6.18 -9.72
N ALA A 35 -5.53 -5.80 -8.63
CA ALA A 35 -6.28 -4.56 -8.62
C ALA A 35 -5.33 -3.34 -8.66
N LEU A 36 -4.20 -3.42 -7.98
CA LEU A 36 -3.16 -2.39 -7.98
C LEU A 36 -2.50 -2.25 -9.35
N GLU A 37 -2.15 -3.37 -10.00
CA GLU A 37 -1.63 -3.38 -11.37
C GLU A 37 -2.62 -2.74 -12.35
N LYS A 38 -3.89 -3.15 -12.30
CA LYS A 38 -4.95 -2.58 -13.12
C LYS A 38 -5.07 -1.07 -12.91
N PHE A 39 -5.01 -0.61 -11.66
CA PHE A 39 -5.08 0.81 -11.31
C PHE A 39 -3.92 1.59 -11.95
N ILE A 40 -2.67 1.14 -11.76
CA ILE A 40 -1.47 1.79 -12.34
C ILE A 40 -1.57 1.87 -13.85
N ASN A 41 -1.99 0.79 -14.50
CA ASN A 41 -2.11 0.75 -15.97
C ASN A 41 -3.23 1.66 -16.48
N THR A 42 -4.37 1.66 -15.81
CA THR A 42 -5.53 2.50 -16.20
C THR A 42 -5.19 3.99 -16.08
N HIS A 43 -4.47 4.39 -15.04
CA HIS A 43 -4.15 5.79 -14.77
C HIS A 43 -2.78 6.23 -15.31
N LYS A 44 -2.08 5.34 -16.04
CA LYS A 44 -0.77 5.61 -16.67
C LYS A 44 0.29 6.12 -15.67
N LEU A 45 0.37 5.46 -14.52
CA LEU A 45 1.24 5.84 -13.40
C LEU A 45 2.61 5.13 -13.41
N GLN A 46 2.99 4.50 -14.53
CA GLN A 46 4.19 3.65 -14.62
C GLN A 46 5.50 4.39 -14.36
N SER A 47 5.56 5.69 -14.65
CA SER A 47 6.77 6.52 -14.48
C SER A 47 6.89 7.15 -13.09
N HIS A 48 5.88 7.04 -12.25
CA HIS A 48 5.90 7.64 -10.92
C HIS A 48 6.85 6.88 -9.99
N SER A 49 7.73 7.61 -9.31
CA SER A 49 8.43 7.07 -8.14
C SER A 49 7.43 6.81 -7.01
N VAL A 50 7.85 6.08 -5.98
CA VAL A 50 7.03 5.88 -4.77
C VAL A 50 6.61 7.24 -4.17
N GLU A 51 7.54 8.21 -4.10
CA GLU A 51 7.26 9.54 -3.55
C GLU A 51 6.29 10.35 -4.42
N ASP A 52 6.48 10.31 -5.76
CA ASP A 52 5.56 10.96 -6.69
C ASP A 52 4.17 10.35 -6.59
N PHE A 53 4.08 9.02 -6.43
CA PHE A 53 2.81 8.34 -6.25
C PHE A 53 2.10 8.77 -4.95
N ILE A 54 2.85 8.90 -3.85
CA ILE A 54 2.31 9.41 -2.58
C ILE A 54 1.81 10.85 -2.76
N SER A 55 2.64 11.74 -3.29
CA SER A 55 2.35 13.18 -3.34
C SER A 55 1.31 13.54 -4.41
N ALA A 56 1.35 12.90 -5.57
CA ALA A 56 0.48 13.23 -6.71
C ALA A 56 -0.83 12.42 -6.72
N VAL A 57 -0.87 11.24 -6.10
CA VAL A 57 -2.03 10.35 -6.14
C VAL A 57 -2.65 10.14 -4.76
N ILE A 58 -1.87 9.59 -3.81
CA ILE A 58 -2.45 9.15 -2.52
C ILE A 58 -2.96 10.34 -1.72
N LEU A 59 -2.10 11.31 -1.41
CA LEU A 59 -2.46 12.45 -0.57
C LEU A 59 -3.62 13.28 -1.13
N PRO A 60 -3.64 13.63 -2.45
CA PRO A 60 -4.77 14.37 -3.01
C PRO A 60 -6.08 13.59 -2.99
N GLN A 61 -6.04 12.28 -3.24
CA GLN A 61 -7.25 11.47 -3.29
C GLN A 61 -7.85 11.18 -1.91
N THR A 62 -7.00 10.96 -0.93
CA THR A 62 -7.43 10.65 0.45
C THR A 62 -7.67 11.89 1.31
N GLY A 63 -7.31 13.08 0.82
CA GLY A 63 -7.35 14.35 1.58
C GLY A 63 -8.71 14.73 2.15
N ASN A 64 -9.77 14.52 1.40
CA ASN A 64 -11.13 14.84 1.84
C ASN A 64 -11.65 13.86 2.90
N GLY A 65 -11.31 12.57 2.77
CA GLY A 65 -11.77 11.52 3.69
C GLY A 65 -10.86 11.33 4.90
N LYS A 66 -9.63 11.88 4.85
CA LYS A 66 -8.58 11.64 5.85
C LYS A 66 -8.46 10.16 6.20
N CYS A 67 -8.43 9.32 5.20
CA CYS A 67 -8.39 7.86 5.33
C CYS A 67 -7.15 7.28 4.64
N SER A 68 -6.87 5.99 4.86
CA SER A 68 -5.87 5.26 4.07
C SER A 68 -6.32 5.12 2.62
N PHE A 69 -5.35 5.01 1.70
CA PHE A 69 -5.67 4.76 0.30
C PHE A 69 -6.38 3.42 0.11
N ALA A 70 -6.04 2.40 0.89
CA ALA A 70 -6.70 1.10 0.87
C ALA A 70 -8.20 1.21 1.20
N SER A 71 -8.57 2.02 2.20
CA SER A 71 -9.98 2.24 2.56
C SER A 71 -10.75 2.94 1.44
N LEU A 72 -10.14 3.97 0.82
CA LEU A 72 -10.70 4.63 -0.35
C LEU A 72 -10.84 3.67 -1.53
N PHE A 73 -9.80 2.88 -1.80
CA PHE A 73 -9.75 1.95 -2.92
C PHE A 73 -10.83 0.86 -2.82
N ALA A 74 -11.14 0.42 -1.59
CA ALA A 74 -12.22 -0.54 -1.32
C ALA A 74 -13.61 -0.04 -1.73
N GLU A 75 -13.83 1.27 -1.70
CA GLU A 75 -15.13 1.87 -2.04
C GLU A 75 -15.31 2.10 -3.55
N HIS A 76 -14.20 2.30 -4.28
CA HIS A 76 -14.22 2.81 -5.66
C HIS A 76 -14.05 1.76 -6.76
N VAL A 77 -13.56 0.56 -6.44
CA VAL A 77 -13.34 -0.45 -7.49
C VAL A 77 -14.62 -1.24 -7.73
N ASP A 78 -14.96 -1.37 -9.01
CA ASP A 78 -16.14 -2.10 -9.52
C ASP A 78 -16.34 -3.43 -8.79
N LYS A 79 -17.43 -3.50 -8.06
CA LYS A 79 -17.90 -4.70 -7.36
C LYS A 79 -18.67 -5.62 -8.33
N GLY A 80 -18.07 -5.96 -9.46
CA GLY A 80 -18.65 -6.98 -10.35
C GLY A 80 -18.84 -8.30 -9.60
N PRO A 81 -19.91 -9.05 -9.84
CA PRO A 81 -20.27 -10.24 -9.06
C PRO A 81 -19.25 -11.40 -9.09
N ALA A 82 -18.24 -11.33 -9.96
CA ALA A 82 -17.17 -12.33 -10.08
C ALA A 82 -15.77 -11.75 -9.80
N ALA A 83 -15.67 -10.50 -9.38
CA ALA A 83 -14.37 -9.87 -9.22
C ALA A 83 -13.80 -10.17 -7.83
N VAL A 84 -12.51 -10.53 -7.80
CA VAL A 84 -11.72 -10.55 -6.56
C VAL A 84 -11.83 -9.17 -5.91
N PRO A 85 -12.19 -9.08 -4.61
CA PRO A 85 -12.27 -7.80 -3.93
C PRO A 85 -10.94 -7.04 -4.05
N PRO A 86 -10.96 -5.73 -4.31
CA PRO A 86 -9.72 -4.94 -4.46
C PRO A 86 -8.95 -4.82 -3.15
N VAL A 87 -9.64 -4.95 -2.02
CA VAL A 87 -9.07 -4.86 -0.67
C VAL A 87 -9.62 -6.00 0.19
N GLY A 88 -8.73 -6.66 0.93
CA GLY A 88 -9.05 -7.81 1.77
C GLY A 88 -8.15 -7.94 2.99
N ALA A 89 -8.24 -9.10 3.65
CA ALA A 89 -7.31 -9.44 4.72
C ALA A 89 -5.89 -9.54 4.16
N VAL A 90 -4.91 -8.99 4.89
CA VAL A 90 -3.50 -9.03 4.50
C VAL A 90 -3.02 -10.48 4.45
N THR A 91 -2.46 -10.88 3.32
CA THR A 91 -1.77 -12.16 3.17
C THR A 91 -0.26 -11.99 3.19
N HIS A 92 0.25 -10.87 2.66
CA HIS A 92 1.67 -10.59 2.56
C HIS A 92 1.97 -9.19 3.08
N PHE A 93 2.87 -9.09 4.05
CA PHE A 93 3.46 -7.81 4.46
C PHE A 93 4.68 -7.51 3.60
N VAL A 94 4.74 -6.35 2.97
CA VAL A 94 5.83 -5.96 2.07
C VAL A 94 6.65 -4.87 2.74
N CYS A 95 7.86 -5.22 3.18
CA CYS A 95 8.85 -4.28 3.68
C CYS A 95 9.59 -3.64 2.50
N LEU A 96 9.43 -2.34 2.35
CA LEU A 96 10.01 -1.53 1.27
C LEU A 96 10.70 -0.32 1.88
N SER A 97 12.00 -0.16 1.63
CA SER A 97 12.72 1.05 2.07
C SER A 97 12.27 2.30 1.31
N ASN A 98 12.00 3.35 2.05
CA ASN A 98 11.65 4.66 1.52
C ASN A 98 12.89 5.53 1.18
N THR A 99 14.11 5.05 1.43
CA THR A 99 15.35 5.82 1.24
C THR A 99 15.80 5.87 -0.23
N ARG A 100 15.45 4.87 -1.02
CA ARG A 100 15.56 4.90 -2.49
C ARG A 100 14.17 4.86 -3.09
N LYS A 101 14.01 5.55 -4.21
CA LYS A 101 12.72 5.81 -4.85
C LYS A 101 12.59 5.02 -6.16
N PRO A 102 12.44 3.67 -6.10
CA PRO A 102 12.20 2.92 -7.34
C PRO A 102 10.89 3.41 -7.98
N PRO A 103 10.74 3.27 -9.30
CA PRO A 103 9.43 3.43 -9.92
C PRO A 103 8.42 2.52 -9.24
N PHE A 104 7.26 3.07 -8.84
CA PHE A 104 6.26 2.28 -8.12
C PHE A 104 5.75 1.10 -8.97
N SER A 105 5.70 1.29 -10.29
CA SER A 105 5.38 0.20 -11.23
C SER A 105 6.34 -1.00 -11.16
N LEU A 106 7.62 -0.76 -10.83
CA LEU A 106 8.59 -1.85 -10.66
C LEU A 106 8.27 -2.69 -9.42
N VAL A 107 7.89 -2.03 -8.33
CA VAL A 107 7.46 -2.73 -7.10
C VAL A 107 6.23 -3.60 -7.41
N VAL A 108 5.23 -3.02 -8.08
CA VAL A 108 4.01 -3.74 -8.44
C VAL A 108 4.29 -4.88 -9.42
N ALA A 109 5.15 -4.68 -10.42
CA ALA A 109 5.54 -5.74 -11.34
C ALA A 109 6.22 -6.92 -10.64
N ALA A 110 7.10 -6.64 -9.67
CA ALA A 110 7.73 -7.69 -8.85
C ALA A 110 6.70 -8.47 -8.02
N LEU A 111 5.71 -7.77 -7.44
CA LEU A 111 4.62 -8.42 -6.69
C LEU A 111 3.71 -9.26 -7.58
N VAL A 112 3.41 -8.80 -8.81
CA VAL A 112 2.65 -9.57 -9.81
C VAL A 112 3.40 -10.85 -10.19
N GLU A 113 4.70 -10.76 -10.36
CA GLU A 113 5.51 -11.94 -10.68
C GLU A 113 5.58 -12.92 -9.52
N LEU A 114 5.70 -12.40 -8.28
CA LEU A 114 5.61 -13.22 -7.06
C LEU A 114 4.24 -13.92 -6.97
N GLU A 115 3.14 -13.19 -7.19
CA GLU A 115 1.79 -13.77 -7.20
C GLU A 115 1.68 -14.92 -8.21
N LYS A 116 2.21 -14.74 -9.43
CA LYS A 116 2.22 -15.81 -10.45
C LYS A 116 3.00 -17.03 -9.98
N GLN A 117 4.19 -16.83 -9.40
CA GLN A 117 5.00 -17.94 -8.91
C GLN A 117 4.31 -18.73 -7.81
N LEU A 118 3.69 -18.04 -6.84
CA LEU A 118 2.99 -18.67 -5.74
C LEU A 118 1.76 -19.48 -6.20
N PHE A 119 1.02 -18.97 -7.17
CA PHE A 119 -0.23 -19.62 -7.63
C PHE A 119 -0.06 -20.48 -8.89
N SER A 120 1.07 -20.41 -9.60
CA SER A 120 1.34 -21.30 -10.75
C SER A 120 1.65 -22.74 -10.34
N ALA A 121 2.15 -22.93 -9.12
CA ALA A 121 2.47 -24.26 -8.59
C ALA A 121 1.22 -25.08 -8.21
N ASP A 122 0.09 -24.41 -7.96
CA ASP A 122 -1.16 -25.03 -7.50
C ASP A 122 -2.27 -24.83 -8.53
N THR A 123 -2.40 -25.76 -9.47
CA THR A 123 -3.51 -25.77 -10.45
C THR A 123 -4.90 -25.85 -9.80
N GLU A 124 -5.00 -26.32 -8.58
CA GLU A 124 -6.26 -26.39 -7.81
C GLU A 124 -6.68 -25.04 -7.24
N ASN A 125 -5.73 -24.15 -6.90
CA ASN A 125 -6.02 -22.82 -6.33
C ASN A 125 -6.49 -21.78 -7.38
N LEU A 126 -6.23 -21.99 -8.66
CA LEU A 126 -6.75 -21.13 -9.73
C LEU A 126 -8.29 -21.14 -9.80
N SER A 127 -8.92 -22.22 -9.35
CA SER A 127 -10.38 -22.35 -9.32
C SER A 127 -11.03 -21.68 -8.11
N THR A 128 -10.26 -21.38 -7.05
CA THR A 128 -10.78 -20.84 -5.78
C THR A 128 -10.76 -19.29 -5.71
N GLY A 129 -10.27 -18.61 -6.76
CA GLY A 129 -10.19 -17.15 -6.75
C GLY A 129 -9.18 -16.59 -5.74
N ALA A 130 -8.18 -17.38 -5.34
CA ALA A 130 -7.11 -16.95 -4.46
C ALA A 130 -6.40 -15.71 -5.02
N ALA A 131 -6.23 -14.71 -4.20
CA ALA A 131 -5.57 -13.45 -4.56
C ALA A 131 -4.54 -13.08 -3.49
N MET A 132 -3.43 -12.52 -3.93
CA MET A 132 -2.42 -11.96 -3.06
C MET A 132 -2.86 -10.57 -2.60
N TYR A 133 -3.04 -10.40 -1.30
CA TYR A 133 -3.35 -9.11 -0.66
C TYR A 133 -2.12 -8.60 0.07
N VAL A 134 -1.55 -7.52 -0.43
CA VAL A 134 -0.32 -6.94 0.10
C VAL A 134 -0.59 -5.77 1.03
N TRP A 135 0.15 -5.73 2.13
CA TRP A 135 0.33 -4.52 2.92
C TRP A 135 1.54 -3.76 2.39
N LEU A 136 1.31 -2.50 2.03
CA LEU A 136 2.33 -1.51 1.74
C LEU A 136 1.99 -0.27 2.55
N ASP A 137 2.90 0.18 3.42
CA ASP A 137 2.67 1.28 4.36
C ASP A 137 2.05 2.50 3.72
N MET A 138 2.62 2.95 2.60
CA MET A 138 2.13 4.12 1.88
C MET A 138 0.67 4.01 1.38
N LEU A 139 0.15 2.79 1.22
CA LEU A 139 -1.22 2.54 0.77
C LEU A 139 -2.16 2.26 1.94
N CYS A 140 -1.65 1.59 2.97
CA CYS A 140 -2.44 1.00 4.03
C CYS A 140 -2.47 1.85 5.30
N LEU A 141 -1.48 2.72 5.52
CA LEU A 141 -1.50 3.70 6.59
C LEU A 141 -2.31 4.94 6.21
N ASN A 142 -2.92 5.57 7.20
CA ASN A 142 -3.54 6.88 7.03
C ASN A 142 -2.45 7.97 7.06
N LEU A 143 -1.92 8.32 5.89
CA LEU A 143 -0.83 9.28 5.78
C LEU A 143 -1.21 10.69 6.27
N HIS A 144 -2.50 11.04 6.36
CA HIS A 144 -2.93 12.33 6.90
C HIS A 144 -2.74 12.41 8.41
N GLU A 145 -2.90 11.33 9.13
CA GLU A 145 -2.58 11.28 10.55
C GLU A 145 -1.09 11.40 10.80
N VAL A 146 -0.29 10.78 9.93
CA VAL A 146 1.19 10.84 10.00
C VAL A 146 1.71 12.22 9.60
N THR A 147 1.13 12.86 8.55
CA THR A 147 1.65 14.13 7.99
C THR A 147 1.14 15.37 8.71
N HIS A 148 -0.10 15.39 9.23
CA HIS A 148 -0.62 16.54 9.97
C HIS A 148 0.14 16.83 11.26
N ARG A 149 0.81 15.83 11.81
CA ARG A 149 1.68 16.02 12.97
C ARG A 149 3.05 16.62 12.60
N ALA A 150 3.40 16.67 11.31
CA ALA A 150 4.74 17.07 10.86
C ALA A 150 4.89 18.57 10.53
N THR A 151 3.79 19.32 10.29
CA THR A 151 3.86 20.70 9.80
C THR A 151 3.95 21.78 10.89
N ASP A 152 3.52 21.49 12.11
CA ASP A 152 3.44 22.50 13.19
C ASP A 152 4.20 22.14 14.47
N GLN A 153 5.02 21.11 14.50
CA GLN A 153 5.71 20.68 15.73
C GLN A 153 7.19 20.37 15.52
N PRO A 154 8.02 20.55 16.58
CA PRO A 154 9.45 20.19 16.58
C PRO A 154 9.63 18.68 16.29
N PRO A 155 10.88 18.26 15.95
CA PRO A 155 11.15 16.92 15.42
C PRO A 155 10.45 15.83 16.22
N ARG A 156 9.79 14.94 15.50
CA ARG A 156 8.93 13.86 16.00
C ARG A 156 9.49 13.19 17.24
N ARG A 157 8.68 13.12 18.26
CA ARG A 157 9.03 12.36 19.48
C ARG A 157 8.98 10.86 19.16
N ALA A 158 9.82 10.08 19.82
CA ALA A 158 9.96 8.63 19.61
C ALA A 158 8.61 7.84 19.59
N TRP A 159 7.58 8.33 20.28
CA TRP A 159 6.25 7.69 20.33
C TRP A 159 5.41 7.78 19.05
N GLU A 160 5.74 8.70 18.11
CA GLU A 160 5.05 8.78 16.80
C GLU A 160 5.54 7.70 15.84
N MET A 161 6.78 7.23 16.05
CA MET A 161 7.26 6.00 15.41
C MET A 161 6.66 4.75 16.07
N GLU A 162 6.30 4.84 17.35
CA GLU A 162 5.63 3.76 18.07
C GLU A 162 4.29 3.37 17.44
N ASP A 163 3.44 4.34 17.09
CA ASP A 163 2.14 4.06 16.46
C ASP A 163 2.29 3.29 15.14
N HIS A 164 3.29 3.69 14.31
CA HIS A 164 3.59 2.98 13.07
C HIS A 164 4.11 1.55 13.35
N ASN A 165 5.04 1.41 14.26
CA ASN A 165 5.64 0.13 14.60
C ASN A 165 4.61 -0.82 15.24
N ILE A 166 3.71 -0.30 16.08
CA ILE A 166 2.61 -1.10 16.67
C ILE A 166 1.68 -1.63 15.58
N ILE A 167 1.33 -0.80 14.59
CA ILE A 167 0.48 -1.22 13.48
C ILE A 167 1.20 -2.25 12.62
N ALA A 168 2.47 -2.02 12.30
CA ALA A 168 3.28 -2.94 11.52
C ALA A 168 3.41 -4.31 12.20
N ASP A 169 3.72 -4.32 13.51
CA ASP A 169 3.81 -5.55 14.32
C ASP A 169 2.51 -6.35 14.27
N GLN A 170 1.36 -5.70 14.53
CA GLN A 170 0.05 -6.34 14.48
C GLN A 170 -0.30 -6.92 13.10
N VAL A 171 0.11 -6.25 12.03
CA VAL A 171 -0.15 -6.72 10.66
C VAL A 171 0.79 -7.87 10.29
N ILE A 172 2.07 -7.77 10.66
CA ILE A 172 3.07 -8.83 10.43
C ILE A 172 2.66 -10.12 11.13
N GLU A 173 2.16 -10.04 12.38
CA GLU A 173 1.65 -11.19 13.13
C GLU A 173 0.50 -11.91 12.40
N GLN A 174 -0.36 -11.17 11.72
CA GLN A 174 -1.53 -11.70 11.00
C GLN A 174 -1.25 -12.06 9.54
N ALA A 175 -0.19 -11.54 8.95
CA ALA A 175 0.20 -11.87 7.58
C ALA A 175 0.71 -13.32 7.48
N GLN A 176 0.40 -13.97 6.38
CA GLN A 176 0.90 -15.34 6.11
C GLN A 176 2.39 -15.30 5.80
N GLU A 177 2.82 -14.32 5.01
CA GLU A 177 4.18 -14.17 4.54
C GLU A 177 4.70 -12.75 4.74
N PHE A 178 6.01 -12.64 4.96
CA PHE A 178 6.76 -11.39 4.99
C PHE A 178 7.63 -11.30 3.74
N VAL A 179 7.43 -10.27 2.93
CA VAL A 179 8.14 -10.03 1.67
C VAL A 179 9.11 -8.88 1.85
N LEU A 180 10.39 -9.13 1.66
CA LEU A 180 11.43 -8.13 1.68
C LEU A 180 11.74 -7.67 0.26
N PHE A 181 11.44 -6.41 -0.07
CA PHE A 181 11.78 -5.84 -1.36
C PHE A 181 13.21 -5.29 -1.34
N LEU A 182 14.09 -5.89 -2.15
CA LEU A 182 15.48 -5.47 -2.29
C LEU A 182 15.63 -4.60 -3.55
N ASP A 183 15.88 -3.31 -3.35
CA ASP A 183 16.16 -2.34 -4.42
C ASP A 183 17.51 -2.60 -5.12
N ASN A 184 18.44 -3.15 -4.38
CA ASN A 184 19.76 -3.57 -4.86
C ASN A 184 20.22 -4.78 -4.05
N TRP A 185 20.45 -5.90 -4.70
CA TRP A 185 20.83 -7.14 -4.03
C TRP A 185 22.24 -7.10 -3.40
N GLN A 186 23.17 -6.25 -3.92
CA GLN A 186 24.54 -6.13 -3.39
C GLN A 186 24.62 -5.21 -2.15
N ASN A 187 23.76 -4.19 -2.10
CA ASN A 187 23.71 -3.23 -1.01
C ASN A 187 22.27 -2.76 -0.80
N PRO A 188 21.41 -3.61 -0.26
CA PRO A 188 20.00 -3.30 -0.09
C PRO A 188 19.79 -2.17 0.92
N THR A 189 19.03 -1.16 0.54
CA THR A 189 18.79 0.01 1.42
C THR A 189 17.94 -0.34 2.64
N VAL A 190 17.14 -1.41 2.58
CA VAL A 190 16.30 -1.83 3.70
C VAL A 190 17.11 -2.15 4.97
N PHE A 191 18.35 -2.58 4.84
CA PHE A 191 19.23 -2.85 5.98
C PHE A 191 19.87 -1.58 6.58
N SER A 192 19.64 -0.43 5.99
CA SER A 192 20.06 0.88 6.50
C SER A 192 18.88 1.74 6.92
N ASP A 193 17.66 1.26 6.75
CA ASP A 193 16.41 1.95 7.04
C ASP A 193 15.86 1.47 8.39
N GLY A 194 15.80 2.38 9.37
CA GLY A 194 15.39 2.05 10.74
C GLY A 194 14.00 1.40 10.84
N PRO A 195 12.95 1.96 10.22
CA PRO A 195 11.64 1.31 10.15
C PRO A 195 11.70 -0.11 9.58
N CYS A 196 12.39 -0.33 8.45
CA CYS A 196 12.53 -1.66 7.86
C CYS A 196 13.25 -2.65 8.79
N LEU A 197 14.25 -2.19 9.55
CA LEU A 197 14.92 -3.05 10.54
C LEU A 197 13.97 -3.45 11.68
N CYS A 198 13.09 -2.55 12.13
CA CYS A 198 12.06 -2.89 13.11
C CYS A 198 11.07 -3.92 12.56
N GLU A 199 10.60 -3.75 11.32
CA GLU A 199 9.69 -4.69 10.66
C GLU A 199 10.33 -6.07 10.48
N LEU A 200 11.60 -6.13 10.09
CA LEU A 200 12.37 -7.38 10.02
C LEU A 200 12.49 -8.06 11.38
N PHE A 201 12.73 -7.28 12.44
CA PHE A 201 12.77 -7.81 13.80
C PHE A 201 11.41 -8.38 14.20
N PHE A 202 10.31 -7.67 13.96
CA PHE A 202 8.96 -8.16 14.25
C PHE A 202 8.66 -9.44 13.47
N ALA A 203 8.98 -9.49 12.18
CA ALA A 203 8.78 -10.69 11.37
C ALA A 203 9.55 -11.91 11.90
N GLN A 204 10.71 -11.71 12.50
CA GLN A 204 11.51 -12.79 13.10
C GLN A 204 10.95 -13.27 14.44
N VAL A 205 10.34 -12.37 15.23
CA VAL A 205 9.86 -12.70 16.59
C VAL A 205 8.44 -13.26 16.56
N SER A 206 7.61 -12.82 15.59
CA SER A 206 6.19 -13.21 15.50
C SER A 206 5.97 -14.54 14.79
N LYS A 207 6.98 -15.16 14.20
CA LYS A 207 6.95 -16.47 13.52
C LYS A 207 7.90 -17.46 14.18
#